data_1849f98506338024cd0ee895f5a0f17d
#
_entry.id   1849f98506338024cd0ee895f5a0f17d
#
_cell.length_a   1.000
_cell.length_b   1.000
_cell.length_c   1.000
_cell.angle_alpha   90.00
_cell.angle_beta   90.00
_cell.angle_gamma   90.00
#
_symmetry.space_group_name_H-M   'P 1'
#
loop_
_entity.id
_entity.type
_entity.pdbx_description
1 polymer ?
#
loop_
_entity_poly.entity_id
_entity_poly.type
_entity_poly.pdbx_seq_one_letter_code
_entity_poly.pdbx_strand_id
1 'polypeptide(L)'
;MDRIEGQIEERGHWGSKAEFLLAVAGNVIGLGNVWRFPYLCYKYGGGAFLIPYLVFVVTCGVPLFLLETSMGQYTQEGGITCWHRLCPLAEGIGYAGQLILLYSCMYYIVILSWALFYLISSFSSQLPWASCDNTWNTDDCVNLAAKNLTLNRTTLINSTPAATEFWERRVLSLSGGIEEIGRINWEILLCLIAMWVICYFCIWKGVKSTGKVVYFTATFPYVMLLVLLIRGLTLPGALQGIVFYLYPEPARLFDPQVWLEAGAQILFSYSVSVGTLTVLASYNKYNNNCYRDSLWLCVLNSCTSLVAGFAVFSVLGFMAQEQGIPIAEVAESGPGLAFIAYPQAVAMMPLPQLWAVCFFIMIILLGLDTQFVSMEAVTTSVMDLFPMILRREGRREIFILLFCLTCFLGQFIMVTEGGIYVFQLFDYYACNGACVLFLSVFESLVMGWIFGAERMFDIIEDMTKSRPNYIFMLCWKYLTPLVSVVSFVCSMVEYTPLTFNRWYVYPDWAYALGWLLALSSIVLVPGWALGQLFAGKGSLKQRWRHLCSPDPELPLTCKQRAEMKETTFTAEMEDLVRANID
;
A
#
# COMPACT_ATOMS: atom_id res chain seq x y z
N MET A 1 -38.39 13.86 -13.54
CA MET A 1 -37.03 13.99 -13.03
C MET A 1 -37.03 14.01 -11.50
N ASP A 2 -37.85 14.79 -10.84
CA ASP A 2 -37.88 14.92 -9.35
C ASP A 2 -38.15 13.65 -8.54
N ARG A 3 -38.82 12.64 -9.13
CA ARG A 3 -39.04 11.34 -8.46
C ARG A 3 -37.82 10.41 -8.48
N ILE A 4 -36.84 10.68 -9.35
CA ILE A 4 -35.63 9.87 -9.47
C ILE A 4 -34.53 10.42 -8.56
N GLU A 5 -34.48 11.74 -8.37
CA GLU A 5 -33.51 12.39 -7.48
C GLU A 5 -33.71 12.04 -6.00
N GLY A 6 -34.95 11.82 -5.56
CA GLY A 6 -35.24 11.42 -4.17
C GLY A 6 -34.89 9.97 -3.82
N GLN A 7 -34.43 9.15 -4.78
CA GLN A 7 -34.03 7.74 -4.55
C GLN A 7 -32.51 7.53 -4.53
N ILE A 8 -31.70 8.56 -4.77
CA ILE A 8 -30.24 8.49 -4.79
C ILE A 8 -29.75 8.82 -3.40
N GLU A 9 -29.00 7.89 -2.78
CA GLU A 9 -28.36 8.14 -1.50
C GLU A 9 -27.28 9.22 -1.65
N GLU A 10 -27.24 10.17 -0.73
CA GLU A 10 -26.17 11.17 -0.67
C GLU A 10 -24.83 10.50 -0.34
N ARG A 11 -23.76 11.08 -0.86
CA ARG A 11 -22.40 10.66 -0.55
C ARG A 11 -22.11 10.90 0.92
N GLY A 12 -21.73 9.85 1.67
CA GLY A 12 -21.45 9.93 3.10
C GLY A 12 -20.22 10.80 3.42
N HIS A 13 -20.11 11.19 4.68
CA HIS A 13 -18.93 11.82 5.26
C HIS A 13 -18.44 11.02 6.47
N TRP A 14 -17.17 11.21 6.84
CA TRP A 14 -16.65 10.64 8.07
C TRP A 14 -17.44 11.17 9.29
N GLY A 15 -17.76 10.27 10.21
CA GLY A 15 -18.51 10.64 11.42
C GLY A 15 -17.72 11.53 12.37
N SER A 16 -16.38 11.39 12.37
CA SER A 16 -15.47 12.23 13.15
C SER A 16 -14.12 12.34 12.46
N LYS A 17 -13.33 13.33 12.85
CA LYS A 17 -11.93 13.48 12.39
C LYS A 17 -11.08 12.26 12.79
N ALA A 18 -11.34 11.67 13.95
CA ALA A 18 -10.65 10.48 14.41
C ALA A 18 -10.84 9.28 13.49
N GLU A 19 -12.04 9.08 12.94
CA GLU A 19 -12.32 8.01 11.96
C GLU A 19 -11.48 8.17 10.70
N PHE A 20 -11.39 9.36 10.16
CA PHE A 20 -10.54 9.66 9.00
C PHE A 20 -9.07 9.37 9.30
N LEU A 21 -8.53 9.91 10.39
CA LEU A 21 -7.14 9.74 10.77
C LEU A 21 -6.78 8.27 11.00
N LEU A 22 -7.66 7.51 11.66
CA LEU A 22 -7.45 6.08 11.89
C LEU A 22 -7.57 5.26 10.62
N ALA A 23 -8.51 5.58 9.72
CA ALA A 23 -8.64 4.88 8.45
C ALA A 23 -7.40 5.09 7.57
N VAL A 24 -6.89 6.30 7.48
CA VAL A 24 -5.66 6.58 6.73
C VAL A 24 -4.44 5.95 7.40
N ALA A 25 -4.33 6.03 8.72
CA ALA A 25 -3.27 5.37 9.46
C ALA A 25 -3.27 3.85 9.22
N GLY A 26 -4.44 3.21 9.30
CA GLY A 26 -4.58 1.78 9.02
C GLY A 26 -4.23 1.40 7.57
N ASN A 27 -4.48 2.28 6.62
CA ASN A 27 -4.10 2.05 5.23
C ASN A 27 -2.58 2.14 5.01
N VAL A 28 -1.95 3.19 5.51
CA VAL A 28 -0.51 3.44 5.28
C VAL A 28 0.39 2.61 6.18
N ILE A 29 -0.10 2.19 7.33
CA ILE A 29 0.62 1.32 8.26
C ILE A 29 0.11 -0.11 8.09
N GLY A 30 0.74 -0.83 7.20
CA GLY A 30 0.43 -2.21 6.89
C GLY A 30 1.63 -3.14 7.08
N LEU A 31 1.56 -4.31 6.48
CA LEU A 31 2.65 -5.29 6.49
C LEU A 31 3.96 -4.72 5.91
N GLY A 32 3.87 -3.78 4.98
CA GLY A 32 5.04 -3.11 4.42
C GLY A 32 5.90 -2.38 5.45
N ASN A 33 5.31 -1.89 6.54
CA ASN A 33 6.05 -1.19 7.60
C ASN A 33 6.62 -2.14 8.64
N VAL A 34 5.92 -3.23 8.92
CA VAL A 34 6.27 -4.15 10.02
C VAL A 34 7.33 -5.17 9.59
N TRP A 35 7.29 -5.68 8.36
CA TRP A 35 8.27 -6.67 7.92
C TRP A 35 9.09 -6.24 6.71
N ARG A 36 8.52 -5.50 5.75
CA ARG A 36 9.25 -5.10 4.54
C ARG A 36 10.32 -4.06 4.84
N PHE A 37 10.01 -3.03 5.58
CA PHE A 37 10.97 -2.00 5.95
C PHE A 37 12.14 -2.56 6.78
N PRO A 38 11.92 -3.33 7.86
CA PRO A 38 13.02 -3.98 8.57
C PRO A 38 13.83 -4.94 7.70
N TYR A 39 13.16 -5.69 6.84
CA TYR A 39 13.83 -6.59 5.91
C TYR A 39 14.78 -5.84 4.95
N LEU A 40 14.32 -4.74 4.36
CA LEU A 40 15.16 -3.94 3.48
C LEU A 40 16.33 -3.29 4.23
N CYS A 41 16.10 -2.79 5.43
CA CYS A 41 17.19 -2.35 6.32
C CYS A 41 18.21 -3.46 6.58
N TYR A 42 17.73 -4.65 6.84
CA TYR A 42 18.57 -5.83 7.08
C TYR A 42 19.38 -6.20 5.83
N LYS A 43 18.75 -6.24 4.68
CA LYS A 43 19.39 -6.58 3.40
C LYS A 43 20.48 -5.58 3.00
N TYR A 44 20.28 -4.30 3.30
CA TYR A 44 21.16 -3.21 2.86
C TYR A 44 22.02 -2.59 3.96
N GLY A 45 22.25 -3.30 5.04
CA GLY A 45 23.22 -2.90 6.05
C GLY A 45 22.74 -1.88 7.09
N GLY A 46 21.45 -1.88 7.42
CA GLY A 46 20.92 -1.11 8.53
C GLY A 46 20.86 0.41 8.30
N GLY A 47 21.69 1.19 9.01
CA GLY A 47 21.64 2.65 8.96
C GLY A 47 21.92 3.27 7.58
N ALA A 48 22.62 2.57 6.69
CA ALA A 48 22.84 3.02 5.32
C ALA A 48 21.54 3.07 4.49
N PHE A 49 20.55 2.25 4.79
CA PHE A 49 19.23 2.32 4.17
C PHE A 49 18.39 3.49 4.69
N LEU A 50 18.57 3.89 5.93
CA LEU A 50 17.79 4.96 6.56
C LEU A 50 18.02 6.33 5.90
N ILE A 51 19.21 6.61 5.41
CA ILE A 51 19.52 7.89 4.76
C ILE A 51 18.77 8.08 3.45
N PRO A 52 18.83 7.16 2.46
CA PRO A 52 17.96 7.21 1.29
C PRO A 52 16.47 7.23 1.63
N TYR A 53 16.05 6.45 2.62
CA TYR A 53 14.66 6.43 3.09
C TYR A 53 14.18 7.83 3.50
N LEU A 54 14.93 8.54 4.34
CA LEU A 54 14.56 9.88 4.77
C LEU A 54 14.58 10.90 3.63
N VAL A 55 15.52 10.79 2.70
CA VAL A 55 15.56 11.65 1.50
C VAL A 55 14.29 11.47 0.67
N PHE A 56 13.86 10.23 0.41
CA PHE A 56 12.64 9.96 -0.35
C PHE A 56 11.37 10.35 0.41
N VAL A 57 11.35 10.25 1.74
CA VAL A 57 10.23 10.77 2.54
C VAL A 57 10.03 12.25 2.29
N VAL A 58 11.10 13.03 2.34
CA VAL A 58 11.02 14.49 2.17
C VAL A 58 10.72 14.90 0.73
N THR A 59 11.30 14.21 -0.25
CA THR A 59 11.20 14.61 -1.67
C THR A 59 9.98 14.06 -2.38
N CYS A 60 9.51 12.87 -2.04
CA CYS A 60 8.40 12.19 -2.72
C CYS A 60 7.21 11.90 -1.80
N GLY A 61 7.45 11.29 -0.65
CA GLY A 61 6.39 10.77 0.20
C GLY A 61 5.47 11.85 0.74
N VAL A 62 5.99 12.80 1.48
CA VAL A 62 5.20 13.88 2.11
C VAL A 62 4.56 14.81 1.07
N PRO A 63 5.27 15.28 0.02
CA PRO A 63 4.66 16.11 -1.01
C PRO A 63 3.51 15.43 -1.74
N LEU A 64 3.66 14.20 -2.18
CA LEU A 64 2.59 13.46 -2.86
C LEU A 64 1.43 13.13 -1.94
N PHE A 65 1.69 12.84 -0.68
CA PHE A 65 0.66 12.60 0.32
C PHE A 65 -0.24 13.83 0.52
N LEU A 66 0.37 14.99 0.68
CA LEU A 66 -0.38 16.26 0.77
C LEU A 66 -1.15 16.55 -0.51
N LEU A 67 -0.54 16.36 -1.66
CA LEU A 67 -1.16 16.59 -2.96
C LEU A 67 -2.44 15.76 -3.13
N GLU A 68 -2.36 14.46 -2.92
CA GLU A 68 -3.50 13.54 -3.06
C GLU A 68 -4.61 13.81 -2.04
N THR A 69 -4.24 14.08 -0.79
CA THR A 69 -5.21 14.40 0.26
C THR A 69 -5.95 15.70 -0.07
N SER A 70 -5.25 16.71 -0.50
CA SER A 70 -5.87 17.99 -0.88
C SER A 70 -6.74 17.90 -2.14
N MET A 71 -6.31 17.10 -3.12
CA MET A 71 -7.12 16.84 -4.32
C MET A 71 -8.46 16.20 -3.97
N GLY A 72 -8.44 15.16 -3.14
CA GLY A 72 -9.64 14.45 -2.72
C GLY A 72 -10.58 15.33 -1.92
N GLN A 73 -10.06 16.10 -0.98
CA GLN A 73 -10.87 17.02 -0.15
C GLN A 73 -11.48 18.17 -0.97
N TYR A 74 -10.75 18.69 -1.93
CA TYR A 74 -11.21 19.78 -2.80
C TYR A 74 -12.33 19.33 -3.75
N THR A 75 -12.13 18.20 -4.43
CA THR A 75 -13.09 17.71 -5.43
C THR A 75 -14.28 16.99 -4.84
N GLN A 76 -14.16 16.42 -3.63
CA GLN A 76 -15.18 15.56 -3.00
C GLN A 76 -15.59 14.37 -3.88
N GLU A 77 -14.64 13.87 -4.68
CA GLU A 77 -14.86 12.82 -5.67
C GLU A 77 -13.86 11.68 -5.48
N GLY A 78 -14.18 10.49 -6.00
CA GLY A 78 -13.30 9.32 -5.98
C GLY A 78 -12.08 9.45 -6.90
N GLY A 79 -11.24 8.42 -6.91
CA GLY A 79 -9.95 8.47 -7.59
C GLY A 79 -9.97 8.62 -9.11
N ILE A 80 -11.10 8.33 -9.77
CA ILE A 80 -11.25 8.50 -11.23
C ILE A 80 -11.88 9.86 -11.55
N THR A 81 -13.03 10.15 -10.95
CA THR A 81 -13.79 11.39 -11.20
C THR A 81 -13.07 12.62 -10.69
N CYS A 82 -12.23 12.52 -9.68
CA CYS A 82 -11.34 13.58 -9.24
C CYS A 82 -10.42 14.07 -10.39
N TRP A 83 -9.78 13.15 -11.09
CA TRP A 83 -8.95 13.48 -12.24
C TRP A 83 -9.75 14.05 -13.40
N HIS A 84 -10.96 13.54 -13.65
CA HIS A 84 -11.85 14.09 -14.66
C HIS A 84 -12.20 15.56 -14.39
N ARG A 85 -12.43 15.92 -13.13
CA ARG A 85 -12.75 17.30 -12.76
C ARG A 85 -11.54 18.24 -12.74
N LEU A 86 -10.37 17.74 -12.37
CA LEU A 86 -9.14 18.55 -12.30
C LEU A 86 -8.45 18.69 -13.66
N CYS A 87 -8.26 17.57 -14.35
CA CYS A 87 -7.62 17.52 -15.66
C CYS A 87 -8.14 16.31 -16.45
N PRO A 88 -9.11 16.48 -17.33
CA PRO A 88 -9.69 15.36 -18.09
C PRO A 88 -8.68 14.55 -18.91
N LEU A 89 -7.60 15.19 -19.36
CA LEU A 89 -6.53 14.52 -20.10
C LEU A 89 -5.82 13.46 -19.23
N ALA A 90 -5.71 13.70 -17.94
CA ALA A 90 -5.03 12.82 -16.98
C ALA A 90 -5.96 11.82 -16.29
N GLU A 91 -7.20 11.67 -16.72
CA GLU A 91 -8.16 10.72 -16.14
C GLU A 91 -7.66 9.27 -16.17
N GLY A 92 -6.80 8.93 -17.14
CA GLY A 92 -6.14 7.63 -17.22
C GLY A 92 -5.29 7.27 -16.01
N ILE A 93 -4.77 8.24 -15.26
CA ILE A 93 -4.05 8.01 -13.99
C ILE A 93 -5.00 7.41 -12.96
N GLY A 94 -6.22 7.90 -12.88
CA GLY A 94 -7.25 7.35 -12.00
C GLY A 94 -7.61 5.90 -12.35
N TYR A 95 -7.84 5.60 -13.62
CA TYR A 95 -8.11 4.24 -14.08
C TYR A 95 -6.94 3.28 -13.80
N ALA A 96 -5.72 3.69 -14.08
CA ALA A 96 -4.53 2.89 -13.81
C ALA A 96 -4.36 2.62 -12.31
N GLY A 97 -4.55 3.61 -11.46
CA GLY A 97 -4.50 3.46 -10.01
C GLY A 97 -5.54 2.49 -9.47
N GLN A 98 -6.79 2.58 -9.96
CA GLN A 98 -7.86 1.66 -9.56
C GLN A 98 -7.60 0.22 -10.03
N LEU A 99 -7.02 0.04 -11.21
CA LEU A 99 -6.64 -1.29 -11.69
C LEU A 99 -5.54 -1.92 -10.83
N ILE A 100 -4.55 -1.14 -10.43
CA ILE A 100 -3.51 -1.60 -9.50
C ILE A 100 -4.12 -1.98 -8.14
N LEU A 101 -5.06 -1.20 -7.63
CA LEU A 101 -5.77 -1.53 -6.39
C LEU A 101 -6.61 -2.82 -6.52
N LEU A 102 -7.23 -3.05 -7.67
CA LEU A 102 -7.95 -4.28 -7.94
C LEU A 102 -7.02 -5.50 -7.89
N TYR A 103 -5.87 -5.42 -8.53
CA TYR A 103 -4.86 -6.48 -8.47
C TYR A 103 -4.35 -6.70 -7.04
N SER A 104 -4.14 -5.62 -6.30
CA SER A 104 -3.76 -5.67 -4.88
C SER A 104 -4.83 -6.38 -4.03
N CYS A 105 -6.11 -6.08 -4.22
CA CYS A 105 -7.20 -6.76 -3.54
C CYS A 105 -7.27 -8.26 -3.88
N MET A 106 -6.87 -8.65 -5.08
CA MET A 106 -6.90 -10.05 -5.50
C MET A 106 -5.83 -10.90 -4.81
N TYR A 107 -4.62 -10.40 -4.61
CA TYR A 107 -3.57 -11.23 -4.02
C TYR A 107 -3.35 -11.01 -2.51
N TYR A 108 -3.61 -9.82 -2.01
CA TYR A 108 -3.24 -9.41 -0.65
C TYR A 108 -3.95 -10.22 0.44
N ILE A 109 -5.23 -10.52 0.23
CA ILE A 109 -6.02 -11.25 1.22
C ILE A 109 -5.56 -12.72 1.40
N VAL A 110 -4.84 -13.27 0.42
CA VAL A 110 -4.26 -14.62 0.54
C VAL A 110 -3.22 -14.67 1.65
N ILE A 111 -2.45 -13.60 1.84
CA ILE A 111 -1.51 -13.48 2.98
C ILE A 111 -2.26 -13.59 4.31
N LEU A 112 -3.41 -12.96 4.40
CA LEU A 112 -4.25 -13.00 5.59
C LEU A 112 -4.81 -14.40 5.86
N SER A 113 -5.12 -15.16 4.83
CA SER A 113 -5.54 -16.55 4.98
C SER A 113 -4.41 -17.44 5.54
N TRP A 114 -3.17 -17.24 5.09
CA TRP A 114 -2.01 -17.92 5.67
C TRP A 114 -1.80 -17.52 7.13
N ALA A 115 -1.88 -16.24 7.44
CA ALA A 115 -1.76 -15.75 8.81
C ALA A 115 -2.84 -16.32 9.74
N LEU A 116 -4.09 -16.42 9.27
CA LEU A 116 -5.16 -17.05 10.04
C LEU A 116 -4.90 -18.55 10.28
N PHE A 117 -4.39 -19.25 9.29
CA PHE A 117 -4.00 -20.66 9.44
C PHE A 117 -2.90 -20.82 10.51
N TYR A 118 -1.88 -19.98 10.50
CA TYR A 118 -0.85 -19.95 11.54
C TYR A 118 -1.43 -19.61 12.92
N LEU A 119 -2.37 -18.67 13.00
CA LEU A 119 -3.03 -18.32 14.25
C LEU A 119 -3.78 -19.51 14.86
N ILE A 120 -4.54 -20.22 14.04
CA ILE A 120 -5.25 -21.42 14.48
C ILE A 120 -4.26 -22.50 14.95
N SER A 121 -3.15 -22.68 14.22
CA SER A 121 -2.09 -23.62 14.59
C SER A 121 -1.35 -23.21 15.87
N SER A 122 -1.37 -21.93 16.23
CA SER A 122 -0.72 -21.43 17.46
C SER A 122 -1.43 -21.85 18.76
N PHE A 123 -2.68 -22.28 18.69
CA PHE A 123 -3.44 -22.74 19.86
C PHE A 123 -3.15 -24.19 20.26
N SER A 124 -2.22 -24.87 19.62
CA SER A 124 -1.80 -26.21 19.98
C SER A 124 -0.84 -26.21 21.19
N SER A 125 -0.80 -27.32 21.94
CA SER A 125 0.07 -27.47 23.11
C SER A 125 1.57 -27.38 22.76
N GLN A 126 1.94 -27.82 21.56
CA GLN A 126 3.26 -27.67 20.97
C GLN A 126 3.12 -27.02 19.61
N LEU A 127 3.91 -25.98 19.36
CA LEU A 127 3.86 -25.27 18.07
C LEU A 127 4.27 -26.22 16.93
N PRO A 128 3.48 -26.35 15.87
CA PRO A 128 3.77 -27.29 14.78
C PRO A 128 5.11 -27.03 14.06
N TRP A 129 5.55 -25.77 14.03
CA TRP A 129 6.82 -25.37 13.39
C TRP A 129 8.03 -25.45 14.31
N ALA A 130 7.85 -25.84 15.57
CA ALA A 130 8.93 -25.93 16.54
C ALA A 130 9.59 -27.31 16.63
N SER A 131 9.00 -28.34 16.01
CA SER A 131 9.50 -29.73 16.09
C SER A 131 9.54 -30.42 14.73
N CYS A 132 10.38 -31.44 14.62
CA CYS A 132 10.51 -32.26 13.42
C CYS A 132 9.73 -33.60 13.50
N ASP A 133 8.86 -33.76 14.48
CA ASP A 133 8.15 -35.03 14.73
C ASP A 133 6.79 -35.12 14.05
N ASN A 134 6.53 -34.30 13.05
CA ASN A 134 5.25 -34.21 12.36
C ASN A 134 5.28 -35.02 11.04
N THR A 135 4.09 -35.31 10.51
CA THR A 135 3.92 -36.12 9.29
C THR A 135 4.47 -35.47 8.02
N TRP A 136 4.56 -34.15 7.99
CA TRP A 136 5.12 -33.39 6.86
C TRP A 136 6.62 -33.18 6.92
N ASN A 137 7.27 -33.53 8.02
CA ASN A 137 8.71 -33.39 8.19
C ASN A 137 9.49 -34.48 7.42
N THR A 138 10.66 -34.08 6.91
CA THR A 138 11.61 -34.97 6.24
C THR A 138 12.74 -35.39 7.17
N ASP A 139 13.54 -36.37 6.73
CA ASP A 139 14.74 -36.80 7.47
C ASP A 139 15.81 -35.71 7.60
N ASP A 140 15.79 -34.71 6.70
CA ASP A 140 16.69 -33.55 6.71
C ASP A 140 16.23 -32.41 7.65
N CYS A 141 15.16 -32.61 8.38
CA CYS A 141 14.61 -31.59 9.29
C CYS A 141 15.54 -31.39 10.50
N VAL A 142 15.79 -30.13 10.83
CA VAL A 142 16.57 -29.73 12.00
C VAL A 142 15.73 -28.83 12.90
N ASN A 143 15.68 -29.19 14.19
CA ASN A 143 15.05 -28.37 15.21
C ASN A 143 16.04 -27.35 15.78
N LEU A 144 16.00 -26.10 15.29
CA LEU A 144 16.87 -25.01 15.76
C LEU A 144 16.51 -24.50 17.16
N ALA A 145 15.32 -24.83 17.66
CA ALA A 145 14.89 -24.44 19.02
C ALA A 145 15.50 -25.34 20.13
N ALA A 146 16.09 -26.46 19.79
CA ALA A 146 16.70 -27.37 20.76
C ALA A 146 18.06 -26.83 21.25
N LYS A 147 18.20 -26.62 22.57
CA LYS A 147 19.40 -26.02 23.20
C LYS A 147 20.67 -26.88 23.12
N ASN A 148 20.61 -28.14 22.68
CA ASN A 148 21.71 -29.11 22.68
C ASN A 148 22.23 -29.44 21.28
N LEU A 149 22.19 -28.49 20.36
CA LEU A 149 22.69 -28.68 19.01
C LEU A 149 24.22 -28.60 18.95
N THR A 150 24.88 -29.73 19.11
CA THR A 150 26.28 -29.95 18.69
C THR A 150 26.34 -30.32 17.20
N LEU A 151 25.71 -29.53 16.34
CA LEU A 151 25.70 -29.77 14.91
C LEU A 151 26.93 -29.17 14.24
N ASN A 152 27.68 -30.00 13.53
CA ASN A 152 28.76 -29.56 12.67
C ASN A 152 28.22 -28.65 11.56
N ARG A 153 28.95 -27.56 11.23
CA ARG A 153 28.60 -26.57 10.21
C ARG A 153 28.27 -27.20 8.85
N THR A 154 28.82 -28.35 8.52
CA THR A 154 28.59 -29.11 7.28
C THR A 154 27.22 -29.79 7.24
N THR A 155 26.69 -30.22 8.36
CA THR A 155 25.33 -30.81 8.47
C THR A 155 24.23 -29.75 8.41
N LEU A 156 24.49 -28.52 8.81
CA LEU A 156 23.55 -27.42 8.74
C LEU A 156 23.31 -26.93 7.30
N ILE A 157 24.25 -27.10 6.38
CA ILE A 157 24.15 -26.63 4.99
C ILE A 157 23.11 -27.42 4.19
N ASN A 158 22.94 -28.71 4.48
CA ASN A 158 22.00 -29.61 3.78
C ASN A 158 20.70 -29.85 4.56
N SER A 159 20.52 -29.24 5.72
CA SER A 159 19.36 -29.43 6.57
C SER A 159 18.32 -28.31 6.37
N THR A 160 17.04 -28.64 6.53
CA THR A 160 15.93 -27.70 6.46
C THR A 160 15.40 -27.43 7.86
N PRO A 161 15.27 -26.16 8.29
CA PRO A 161 14.64 -25.82 9.56
C PRO A 161 13.18 -26.29 9.64
N ALA A 162 12.73 -26.67 10.82
CA ALA A 162 11.36 -27.11 11.04
C ALA A 162 10.30 -26.06 10.63
N ALA A 163 10.57 -24.79 10.85
CA ALA A 163 9.70 -23.69 10.43
C ALA A 163 9.59 -23.58 8.90
N THR A 164 10.70 -23.76 8.17
CA THR A 164 10.71 -23.76 6.71
C THR A 164 9.92 -24.95 6.15
N GLU A 165 10.07 -26.14 6.72
CA GLU A 165 9.30 -27.32 6.30
C GLU A 165 7.80 -27.17 6.57
N PHE A 166 7.44 -26.60 7.71
CA PHE A 166 6.03 -26.29 8.00
C PHE A 166 5.44 -25.37 6.95
N TRP A 167 6.12 -24.27 6.62
CA TRP A 167 5.69 -23.34 5.60
C TRP A 167 5.54 -23.98 4.22
N GLU A 168 6.58 -24.64 3.74
CA GLU A 168 6.61 -25.19 2.39
C GLU A 168 5.75 -26.44 2.21
N ARG A 169 5.72 -27.33 3.20
CA ARG A 169 5.08 -28.64 3.09
C ARG A 169 3.68 -28.71 3.67
N ARG A 170 3.41 -27.99 4.74
CA ARG A 170 2.10 -28.03 5.40
C ARG A 170 1.18 -26.92 4.96
N VAL A 171 1.67 -25.68 4.92
CA VAL A 171 0.86 -24.51 4.57
C VAL A 171 0.70 -24.38 3.06
N LEU A 172 1.79 -24.35 2.33
CA LEU A 172 1.77 -24.17 0.87
C LEU A 172 1.55 -25.46 0.11
N SER A 173 1.99 -26.62 0.64
CA SER A 173 2.07 -27.89 -0.09
C SER A 173 2.79 -27.71 -1.43
N LEU A 174 3.96 -27.07 -1.39
CA LEU A 174 4.68 -26.52 -2.53
C LEU A 174 4.89 -27.54 -3.65
N SER A 175 4.47 -27.21 -4.88
CA SER A 175 4.73 -28.00 -6.07
C SER A 175 6.07 -27.65 -6.73
N GLY A 176 6.45 -28.36 -7.77
CA GLY A 176 7.72 -28.14 -8.49
C GLY A 176 7.77 -26.88 -9.35
N GLY A 177 6.64 -26.25 -9.65
CA GLY A 177 6.60 -25.05 -10.48
C GLY A 177 5.17 -24.57 -10.78
N ILE A 178 5.06 -23.45 -11.46
CA ILE A 178 3.78 -22.86 -11.86
C ILE A 178 2.98 -23.77 -12.82
N GLU A 179 3.66 -24.65 -13.53
CA GLU A 179 3.06 -25.62 -14.46
C GLU A 179 2.31 -26.74 -13.72
N GLU A 180 2.73 -27.02 -12.50
CA GLU A 180 2.14 -28.04 -11.63
C GLU A 180 1.26 -27.39 -10.57
N ILE A 181 0.05 -27.01 -10.94
CA ILE A 181 -0.89 -26.33 -10.03
C ILE A 181 -1.33 -27.25 -8.89
N GLY A 182 -1.50 -28.55 -9.14
CA GLY A 182 -1.89 -29.52 -8.13
C GLY A 182 -3.32 -29.36 -7.62
N ARG A 183 -3.53 -29.79 -6.36
CA ARG A 183 -4.84 -29.77 -5.71
C ARG A 183 -5.05 -28.46 -4.93
N ILE A 184 -6.32 -28.12 -4.70
CA ILE A 184 -6.70 -27.01 -3.82
C ILE A 184 -6.42 -27.41 -2.36
N ASN A 185 -5.76 -26.53 -1.62
CA ASN A 185 -5.60 -26.69 -0.18
C ASN A 185 -6.89 -26.19 0.53
N TRP A 186 -7.72 -27.13 0.95
CA TRP A 186 -9.03 -26.81 1.52
C TRP A 186 -8.96 -26.01 2.83
N GLU A 187 -7.94 -26.21 3.65
CA GLU A 187 -7.78 -25.48 4.91
C GLU A 187 -7.50 -23.99 4.66
N ILE A 188 -6.62 -23.70 3.72
CA ILE A 188 -6.33 -22.32 3.30
C ILE A 188 -7.53 -21.69 2.60
N LEU A 189 -8.28 -22.45 1.80
CA LEU A 189 -9.51 -21.99 1.16
C LEU A 189 -10.57 -21.60 2.20
N LEU A 190 -10.75 -22.39 3.25
CA LEU A 190 -11.68 -22.05 4.34
C LEU A 190 -11.25 -20.79 5.10
N CYS A 191 -9.95 -20.62 5.34
CA CYS A 191 -9.39 -19.39 5.91
C CYS A 191 -9.65 -18.18 5.00
N LEU A 192 -9.49 -18.34 3.70
CA LEU A 192 -9.76 -17.31 2.71
C LEU A 192 -11.24 -16.89 2.71
N ILE A 193 -12.15 -17.85 2.77
CA ILE A 193 -13.60 -17.58 2.90
C ILE A 193 -13.89 -16.78 4.17
N ALA A 194 -13.32 -17.17 5.30
CA ALA A 194 -13.48 -16.45 6.56
C ALA A 194 -13.00 -15.00 6.48
N MET A 195 -11.85 -14.76 5.85
CA MET A 195 -11.31 -13.42 5.65
C MET A 195 -12.21 -12.57 4.74
N TRP A 196 -12.73 -13.13 3.65
CA TRP A 196 -13.65 -12.41 2.77
C TRP A 196 -14.97 -12.06 3.44
N VAL A 197 -15.50 -12.95 4.27
CA VAL A 197 -16.73 -12.67 5.06
C VAL A 197 -16.48 -11.49 6.01
N ILE A 198 -15.37 -11.49 6.71
CA ILE A 198 -15.00 -10.39 7.61
C ILE A 198 -14.87 -9.06 6.84
N CYS A 199 -14.16 -9.06 5.71
CA CYS A 199 -14.00 -7.89 4.86
C CYS A 199 -15.34 -7.35 4.37
N TYR A 200 -16.23 -8.22 3.89
CA TYR A 200 -17.53 -7.81 3.38
C TYR A 200 -18.35 -7.08 4.45
N PHE A 201 -18.47 -7.66 5.65
CA PHE A 201 -19.26 -7.04 6.72
C PHE A 201 -18.63 -5.77 7.30
N CYS A 202 -17.30 -5.58 7.13
CA CYS A 202 -16.64 -4.36 7.55
C CYS A 202 -16.92 -3.16 6.64
N ILE A 203 -17.21 -3.39 5.38
CA ILE A 203 -17.34 -2.30 4.37
C ILE A 203 -18.74 -2.17 3.76
N TRP A 204 -19.65 -3.11 4.01
CA TRP A 204 -20.95 -3.19 3.31
C TRP A 204 -21.84 -1.95 3.47
N LYS A 205 -21.79 -1.26 4.59
CA LYS A 205 -22.54 -0.01 4.85
C LYS A 205 -21.77 1.27 4.51
N GLY A 206 -20.61 1.14 3.90
CA GLY A 206 -19.77 2.27 3.52
C GLY A 206 -19.00 2.88 4.69
N VAL A 207 -18.79 4.19 4.62
CA VAL A 207 -18.00 4.96 5.60
C VAL A 207 -18.48 4.73 7.05
N LYS A 208 -19.77 4.56 7.27
CA LYS A 208 -20.32 4.31 8.61
C LYS A 208 -19.83 2.99 9.21
N SER A 209 -19.74 1.95 8.39
CA SER A 209 -19.25 0.64 8.83
C SER A 209 -17.72 0.65 8.97
N THR A 210 -17.01 1.12 7.96
CA THR A 210 -15.55 1.23 7.97
C THR A 210 -15.06 2.12 9.11
N GLY A 211 -15.67 3.27 9.33
CA GLY A 211 -15.29 4.20 10.39
C GLY A 211 -15.39 3.63 11.80
N LYS A 212 -16.35 2.73 12.06
CA LYS A 212 -16.48 2.06 13.35
C LYS A 212 -15.44 0.96 13.54
N VAL A 213 -15.16 0.19 12.50
CA VAL A 213 -14.21 -0.92 12.54
C VAL A 213 -12.79 -0.43 12.73
N VAL A 214 -12.41 0.69 12.13
CA VAL A 214 -11.03 1.21 12.21
C VAL A 214 -10.63 1.65 13.62
N TYR A 215 -11.55 1.94 14.53
CA TYR A 215 -11.23 2.19 15.93
C TYR A 215 -10.51 0.99 16.57
N PHE A 216 -10.92 -0.20 16.23
CA PHE A 216 -10.31 -1.41 16.75
C PHE A 216 -9.13 -1.87 15.88
N THR A 217 -9.32 -1.99 14.57
CA THR A 217 -8.33 -2.58 13.66
C THR A 217 -7.08 -1.71 13.48
N ALA A 218 -7.18 -0.40 13.60
CA ALA A 218 -6.05 0.49 13.50
C ALA A 218 -5.31 0.70 14.84
N THR A 219 -5.97 0.59 15.98
CA THR A 219 -5.35 0.84 17.29
C THR A 219 -4.74 -0.41 17.91
N PHE A 220 -5.37 -1.56 17.76
CA PHE A 220 -4.92 -2.81 18.35
C PHE A 220 -3.51 -3.25 17.88
N PRO A 221 -3.13 -3.12 16.60
CA PRO A 221 -1.77 -3.42 16.16
C PRO A 221 -0.68 -2.62 16.87
N TYR A 222 -0.94 -1.37 17.23
CA TYR A 222 0.02 -0.56 18.00
C TYR A 222 0.25 -1.11 19.40
N VAL A 223 -0.82 -1.56 20.06
CA VAL A 223 -0.71 -2.20 21.37
C VAL A 223 0.11 -3.47 21.27
N MET A 224 -0.13 -4.31 20.27
CA MET A 224 0.62 -5.54 20.04
C MET A 224 2.07 -5.25 19.67
N LEU A 225 2.32 -4.25 18.83
CA LEU A 225 3.67 -3.84 18.46
C LEU A 225 4.46 -3.35 19.67
N LEU A 226 3.84 -2.58 20.56
CA LEU A 226 4.45 -2.14 21.81
C LEU A 226 4.80 -3.31 22.72
N VAL A 227 3.90 -4.28 22.85
CA VAL A 227 4.14 -5.50 23.65
C VAL A 227 5.33 -6.28 23.07
N LEU A 228 5.37 -6.48 21.76
CA LEU A 228 6.48 -7.19 21.09
C LEU A 228 7.80 -6.41 21.20
N LEU A 229 7.77 -5.08 21.12
CA LEU A 229 8.94 -4.24 21.31
C LEU A 229 9.51 -4.37 22.74
N ILE A 230 8.66 -4.26 23.75
CA ILE A 230 9.09 -4.40 25.16
C ILE A 230 9.69 -5.79 25.37
N ARG A 231 9.03 -6.83 24.86
CA ARG A 231 9.56 -8.19 24.98
C ARG A 231 10.88 -8.36 24.21
N GLY A 232 10.97 -7.85 23.01
CA GLY A 232 12.20 -7.90 22.21
C GLY A 232 13.39 -7.20 22.91
N LEU A 233 13.17 -6.03 23.47
CA LEU A 233 14.21 -5.27 24.17
C LEU A 233 14.71 -5.95 25.46
N THR A 234 13.89 -6.78 26.08
CA THR A 234 14.26 -7.52 27.29
C THR A 234 15.00 -8.83 26.99
N LEU A 235 15.06 -9.25 25.72
CA LEU A 235 15.75 -10.49 25.33
C LEU A 235 17.27 -10.32 25.33
N PRO A 236 18.03 -11.39 25.66
CA PRO A 236 19.49 -11.35 25.54
C PRO A 236 19.91 -11.20 24.07
N GLY A 237 20.92 -10.36 23.80
CA GLY A 237 21.40 -10.07 22.45
C GLY A 237 20.63 -9.01 21.67
N ALA A 238 19.59 -8.43 22.26
CA ALA A 238 18.83 -7.35 21.62
C ALA A 238 19.69 -6.12 21.29
N LEU A 239 20.65 -5.77 22.13
CA LEU A 239 21.56 -4.64 21.91
C LEU A 239 22.41 -4.82 20.63
N GLN A 240 22.88 -6.02 20.34
CA GLN A 240 23.62 -6.32 19.10
C GLN A 240 22.75 -6.10 17.86
N GLY A 241 21.49 -6.52 17.93
CA GLY A 241 20.52 -6.29 16.87
C GLY A 241 20.26 -4.80 16.62
N ILE A 242 20.08 -4.02 17.68
CA ILE A 242 19.86 -2.56 17.59
C ILE A 242 21.08 -1.85 17.02
N VAL A 243 22.29 -2.22 17.45
CA VAL A 243 23.54 -1.67 16.91
C VAL A 243 23.67 -1.98 15.42
N PHE A 244 23.36 -3.20 14.98
CA PHE A 244 23.34 -3.55 13.57
C PHE A 244 22.33 -2.71 12.78
N TYR A 245 21.16 -2.47 13.34
CA TYR A 245 20.09 -1.66 12.73
C TYR A 245 20.48 -0.20 12.52
N LEU A 246 21.14 0.42 13.50
CA LEU A 246 21.43 1.85 13.49
C LEU A 246 22.81 2.21 12.93
N TYR A 247 23.73 1.26 12.84
CA TYR A 247 25.09 1.54 12.35
C TYR A 247 25.12 1.69 10.82
N PRO A 248 25.49 2.86 10.27
CA PRO A 248 25.60 3.06 8.84
C PRO A 248 26.91 2.49 8.29
N GLU A 249 26.83 1.70 7.22
CA GLU A 249 27.98 1.29 6.40
C GLU A 249 28.14 2.28 5.23
N PRO A 250 29.15 3.18 5.23
CA PRO A 250 29.25 4.24 4.19
C PRO A 250 29.40 3.70 2.78
N ALA A 251 30.02 2.54 2.62
CA ALA A 251 30.22 1.91 1.30
C ALA A 251 28.91 1.55 0.60
N ARG A 252 27.85 1.25 1.34
CA ARG A 252 26.55 0.88 0.77
C ARG A 252 25.73 2.08 0.29
N LEU A 253 26.04 3.28 0.72
CA LEU A 253 25.39 4.51 0.24
C LEU A 253 25.69 4.81 -1.24
N PHE A 254 26.77 4.26 -1.79
CA PHE A 254 27.13 4.39 -3.20
C PHE A 254 26.47 3.33 -4.10
N ASP A 255 25.75 2.38 -3.54
CA ASP A 255 25.01 1.36 -4.28
C ASP A 255 23.68 1.94 -4.79
N PRO A 256 23.46 2.04 -6.14
CA PRO A 256 22.18 2.53 -6.68
C PRO A 256 20.97 1.71 -6.26
N GLN A 257 21.16 0.43 -5.98
CA GLN A 257 20.08 -0.48 -5.58
C GLN A 257 19.46 -0.09 -4.23
N VAL A 258 20.26 0.41 -3.29
CA VAL A 258 19.78 0.90 -1.99
C VAL A 258 18.82 2.07 -2.18
N TRP A 259 19.18 3.02 -3.04
CA TRP A 259 18.35 4.18 -3.35
C TRP A 259 17.05 3.80 -4.06
N LEU A 260 17.14 2.91 -5.03
CA LEU A 260 15.98 2.40 -5.76
C LEU A 260 14.96 1.72 -4.82
N GLU A 261 15.43 0.83 -3.97
CA GLU A 261 14.58 0.12 -3.02
C GLU A 261 13.99 1.03 -1.94
N ALA A 262 14.73 2.03 -1.50
CA ALA A 262 14.21 3.06 -0.58
C ALA A 262 13.07 3.86 -1.21
N GLY A 263 13.20 4.26 -2.46
CA GLY A 263 12.14 4.95 -3.21
C GLY A 263 10.90 4.11 -3.40
N ALA A 264 11.07 2.85 -3.81
CA ALA A 264 9.97 1.90 -3.95
C ALA A 264 9.25 1.66 -2.62
N GLN A 265 9.99 1.54 -1.53
CA GLN A 265 9.43 1.37 -0.19
C GLN A 265 8.58 2.57 0.24
N ILE A 266 9.03 3.78 -0.02
CA ILE A 266 8.27 5.01 0.32
C ILE A 266 6.96 5.08 -0.45
N LEU A 267 6.98 4.87 -1.76
CA LEU A 267 5.77 4.92 -2.58
C LEU A 267 4.75 3.83 -2.17
N PHE A 268 5.25 2.66 -1.85
CA PHE A 268 4.41 1.57 -1.38
C PHE A 268 3.83 1.85 0.02
N SER A 269 4.66 2.28 0.96
CA SER A 269 4.27 2.50 2.36
C SER A 269 3.27 3.65 2.52
N TYR A 270 3.45 4.75 1.80
CA TYR A 270 2.52 5.88 1.84
C TYR A 270 1.27 5.69 0.99
N SER A 271 1.17 4.63 0.22
CA SER A 271 0.05 4.34 -0.69
C SER A 271 -0.27 5.49 -1.64
N VAL A 272 0.75 6.19 -2.09
CA VAL A 272 0.61 7.32 -3.03
C VAL A 272 0.47 6.83 -4.47
N SER A 273 -0.11 7.66 -5.32
CA SER A 273 -0.30 7.47 -6.77
C SER A 273 -1.34 6.43 -7.19
N VAL A 274 -2.00 5.77 -6.27
CA VAL A 274 -3.05 4.77 -6.57
C VAL A 274 -4.48 5.26 -6.30
N GLY A 275 -4.63 6.47 -5.80
CA GLY A 275 -5.94 7.10 -5.57
C GLY A 275 -6.61 6.76 -4.24
N THR A 276 -6.00 5.95 -3.39
CA THR A 276 -6.56 5.58 -2.09
C THR A 276 -6.70 6.80 -1.16
N LEU A 277 -5.67 7.62 -1.05
CA LEU A 277 -5.68 8.83 -0.24
C LEU A 277 -6.70 9.85 -0.74
N THR A 278 -6.84 9.97 -2.04
CA THR A 278 -7.85 10.82 -2.68
C THR A 278 -9.26 10.40 -2.28
N VAL A 279 -9.56 9.11 -2.34
CA VAL A 279 -10.87 8.58 -1.94
C VAL A 279 -11.14 8.81 -0.45
N LEU A 280 -10.19 8.51 0.41
CA LEU A 280 -10.36 8.69 1.86
C LEU A 280 -10.57 10.17 2.23
N ALA A 281 -9.80 11.05 1.64
CA ALA A 281 -9.92 12.49 1.86
C ALA A 281 -11.20 13.09 1.27
N SER A 282 -11.77 12.47 0.25
CA SER A 282 -13.00 12.94 -0.39
C SER A 282 -14.22 12.91 0.52
N TYR A 283 -14.19 12.16 1.59
CA TYR A 283 -15.23 12.12 2.62
C TYR A 283 -15.04 13.15 3.74
N ASN A 284 -13.98 13.94 3.69
CA ASN A 284 -13.76 15.05 4.62
C ASN A 284 -14.61 16.26 4.23
N LYS A 285 -14.89 17.09 5.23
CA LYS A 285 -15.48 18.42 5.00
C LYS A 285 -14.47 19.32 4.30
N TYR A 286 -14.96 20.23 3.45
CA TYR A 286 -14.12 21.17 2.71
C TYR A 286 -13.16 21.98 3.60
N ASN A 287 -13.60 22.38 4.78
CA ASN A 287 -12.84 23.22 5.72
C ASN A 287 -11.86 22.44 6.62
N ASN A 288 -11.73 21.12 6.42
CA ASN A 288 -10.78 20.33 7.20
C ASN A 288 -9.33 20.77 6.92
N ASN A 289 -8.50 20.78 7.94
CA ASN A 289 -7.09 21.12 7.80
C ASN A 289 -6.27 19.94 7.28
N CYS A 290 -6.32 19.70 5.97
CA CYS A 290 -5.61 18.60 5.32
C CYS A 290 -4.08 18.73 5.37
N TYR A 291 -3.55 19.94 5.42
CA TYR A 291 -2.12 20.19 5.53
C TYR A 291 -1.54 19.63 6.84
N ARG A 292 -2.17 20.00 7.95
CA ARG A 292 -1.78 19.49 9.26
C ARG A 292 -1.96 17.98 9.40
N ASP A 293 -3.10 17.47 8.92
CA ASP A 293 -3.40 16.04 8.95
C ASP A 293 -2.38 15.23 8.16
N SER A 294 -2.02 15.69 6.95
CA SER A 294 -1.04 15.02 6.11
C SER A 294 0.35 14.96 6.76
N LEU A 295 0.81 16.04 7.37
CA LEU A 295 2.09 16.06 8.08
C LEU A 295 2.09 15.10 9.27
N TRP A 296 1.02 15.09 10.07
CA TRP A 296 0.89 14.17 11.19
C TRP A 296 0.89 12.71 10.78
N LEU A 297 0.16 12.37 9.72
CA LEU A 297 0.07 11.00 9.21
C LEU A 297 1.40 10.52 8.63
N CYS A 298 2.12 11.37 7.93
CA CYS A 298 3.46 11.04 7.42
C CYS A 298 4.46 10.79 8.56
N VAL A 299 4.47 11.63 9.59
CA VAL A 299 5.30 11.44 10.78
C VAL A 299 4.93 10.13 11.49
N LEU A 300 3.65 9.87 11.66
CA LEU A 300 3.15 8.64 12.28
C LEU A 300 3.62 7.40 11.51
N ASN A 301 3.51 7.39 10.20
CA ASN A 301 3.95 6.28 9.35
C ASN A 301 5.46 6.02 9.52
N SER A 302 6.29 7.02 9.36
CA SER A 302 7.74 6.88 9.47
C SER A 302 8.19 6.48 10.88
N CYS A 303 7.59 7.05 11.93
CA CYS A 303 7.87 6.65 13.31
C CYS A 303 7.46 5.19 13.57
N THR A 304 6.33 4.76 13.04
CA THR A 304 5.88 3.36 13.17
C THR A 304 6.85 2.40 12.48
N SER A 305 7.33 2.74 11.29
CA SER A 305 8.35 1.94 10.59
C SER A 305 9.63 1.82 11.41
N LEU A 306 10.11 2.91 12.01
CA LEU A 306 11.30 2.89 12.86
C LEU A 306 11.11 2.04 14.12
N VAL A 307 9.97 2.15 14.79
CA VAL A 307 9.64 1.35 15.97
C VAL A 307 9.54 -0.13 15.62
N ALA A 308 8.90 -0.47 14.50
CA ALA A 308 8.85 -1.84 14.01
C ALA A 308 10.24 -2.39 13.69
N GLY A 309 11.12 -1.56 13.14
CA GLY A 309 12.53 -1.89 12.94
C GLY A 309 13.25 -2.24 14.25
N PHE A 310 13.07 -1.45 15.29
CA PHE A 310 13.63 -1.77 16.61
C PHE A 310 13.14 -3.11 17.15
N ALA A 311 11.84 -3.38 17.09
CA ALA A 311 11.27 -4.64 17.54
C ALA A 311 11.86 -5.84 16.77
N VAL A 312 11.87 -5.74 15.43
CA VAL A 312 12.37 -6.81 14.55
C VAL A 312 13.85 -7.08 14.77
N PHE A 313 14.68 -6.04 14.80
CA PHE A 313 16.13 -6.21 14.96
C PHE A 313 16.50 -6.68 16.36
N SER A 314 15.74 -6.33 17.39
CA SER A 314 15.90 -6.90 18.72
C SER A 314 15.67 -8.42 18.72
N VAL A 315 14.61 -8.87 18.04
CA VAL A 315 14.32 -10.31 17.89
C VAL A 315 15.38 -11.01 17.05
N LEU A 316 15.85 -10.41 15.96
CA LEU A 316 16.93 -10.96 15.13
C LEU A 316 18.25 -11.06 15.89
N GLY A 317 18.58 -10.08 16.72
CA GLY A 317 19.74 -10.13 17.62
C GLY A 317 19.64 -11.28 18.63
N PHE A 318 18.46 -11.51 19.20
CA PHE A 318 18.21 -12.65 20.05
C PHE A 318 18.40 -13.99 19.31
N MET A 319 17.87 -14.13 18.11
CA MET A 319 18.05 -15.33 17.28
C MET A 319 19.52 -15.57 16.97
N ALA A 320 20.26 -14.54 16.57
CA ALA A 320 21.68 -14.64 16.27
C ALA A 320 22.50 -15.11 17.48
N GLN A 321 22.18 -14.61 18.66
CA GLN A 321 22.84 -15.02 19.90
C GLN A 321 22.53 -16.49 20.25
N GLU A 322 21.27 -16.91 20.15
CA GLU A 322 20.86 -18.29 20.47
C GLU A 322 21.43 -19.32 19.48
N GLN A 323 21.54 -18.96 18.21
CA GLN A 323 22.07 -19.84 17.16
C GLN A 323 23.59 -19.76 17.01
N GLY A 324 24.24 -18.73 17.57
CA GLY A 324 25.68 -18.53 17.46
C GLY A 324 26.17 -18.18 16.06
N ILE A 325 25.30 -17.64 15.19
CA ILE A 325 25.62 -17.21 13.82
C ILE A 325 25.59 -15.67 13.71
N PRO A 326 26.29 -15.06 12.72
CA PRO A 326 26.20 -13.63 12.50
C PRO A 326 24.77 -13.17 12.21
N ILE A 327 24.39 -11.97 12.64
CA ILE A 327 23.05 -11.40 12.40
C ILE A 327 22.74 -11.32 10.90
N ALA A 328 23.74 -11.08 10.07
CA ALA A 328 23.58 -10.99 8.61
C ALA A 328 23.13 -12.30 7.92
N GLU A 329 23.27 -13.45 8.59
CA GLU A 329 22.94 -14.78 8.04
C GLU A 329 21.67 -15.40 8.64
N VAL A 330 21.01 -14.73 9.61
CA VAL A 330 19.91 -15.28 10.39
C VAL A 330 18.59 -15.34 9.62
N ALA A 331 18.32 -14.36 8.77
CA ALA A 331 17.03 -14.20 8.12
C ALA A 331 17.08 -14.34 6.61
N GLU A 332 15.99 -14.83 6.03
CA GLU A 332 15.75 -14.87 4.60
C GLU A 332 14.83 -13.72 4.16
N SER A 333 14.84 -13.39 2.88
CA SER A 333 14.09 -12.29 2.29
C SER A 333 12.69 -12.71 1.78
N GLY A 334 11.76 -11.76 1.81
CA GLY A 334 10.43 -11.90 1.21
C GLY A 334 9.35 -12.33 2.19
N PRO A 335 8.25 -12.94 1.71
CA PRO A 335 7.16 -13.43 2.58
C PRO A 335 7.62 -14.43 3.63
N GLY A 336 8.68 -15.17 3.33
CA GLY A 336 9.31 -16.11 4.24
C GLY A 336 9.82 -15.50 5.55
N LEU A 337 10.16 -14.23 5.58
CA LEU A 337 10.60 -13.58 6.81
C LEU A 337 9.50 -13.60 7.88
N ALA A 338 8.28 -13.26 7.52
CA ALA A 338 7.15 -13.27 8.45
C ALA A 338 6.67 -14.67 8.85
N PHE A 339 6.75 -15.63 7.94
CA PHE A 339 6.19 -16.98 8.12
C PHE A 339 7.23 -18.07 8.43
N ILE A 340 8.51 -17.75 8.36
CA ILE A 340 9.61 -18.65 8.71
C ILE A 340 10.42 -18.09 9.88
N ALA A 341 10.97 -16.88 9.77
CA ALA A 341 11.87 -16.32 10.77
C ALA A 341 11.17 -15.96 12.08
N TYR A 342 10.03 -15.28 12.01
CA TYR A 342 9.27 -14.91 13.22
C TYR A 342 8.70 -16.12 13.98
N PRO A 343 8.04 -17.09 13.33
CA PRO A 343 7.65 -18.31 14.00
C PRO A 343 8.83 -19.06 14.64
N GLN A 344 9.97 -19.09 13.99
CA GLN A 344 11.21 -19.66 14.53
C GLN A 344 11.67 -18.93 15.79
N ALA A 345 11.70 -17.59 15.77
CA ALA A 345 12.07 -16.78 16.92
C ALA A 345 11.10 -16.96 18.09
N VAL A 346 9.80 -16.97 17.81
CA VAL A 346 8.76 -17.16 18.82
C VAL A 346 8.88 -18.53 19.50
N ALA A 347 9.22 -19.58 18.75
CA ALA A 347 9.43 -20.92 19.30
C ALA A 347 10.59 -20.99 20.30
N MET A 348 11.56 -20.08 20.22
CA MET A 348 12.69 -19.96 21.14
C MET A 348 12.40 -19.11 22.38
N MET A 349 11.30 -18.37 22.40
CA MET A 349 10.95 -17.47 23.50
C MET A 349 10.17 -18.21 24.59
N PRO A 350 10.23 -17.77 25.87
CA PRO A 350 9.33 -18.29 26.90
C PRO A 350 7.88 -17.97 26.56
N LEU A 351 6.95 -18.87 26.90
CA LEU A 351 5.52 -18.80 26.54
C LEU A 351 5.30 -18.63 25.02
N PRO A 352 5.79 -19.56 24.18
CA PRO A 352 5.79 -19.36 22.73
C PRO A 352 4.39 -19.26 22.12
N GLN A 353 3.39 -19.95 22.69
CA GLN A 353 2.02 -19.88 22.21
C GLN A 353 1.42 -18.46 22.34
N LEU A 354 1.65 -17.80 23.46
CA LEU A 354 1.16 -16.44 23.70
C LEU A 354 1.75 -15.44 22.68
N TRP A 355 3.05 -15.50 22.47
CA TRP A 355 3.73 -14.60 21.54
C TRP A 355 3.37 -14.89 20.08
N ALA A 356 3.18 -16.14 19.72
CA ALA A 356 2.70 -16.53 18.40
C ALA A 356 1.29 -15.98 18.13
N VAL A 357 0.36 -16.13 19.07
CA VAL A 357 -1.00 -15.60 18.99
C VAL A 357 -0.98 -14.08 18.83
N CYS A 358 -0.23 -13.38 19.66
CA CYS A 358 -0.10 -11.92 19.57
C CYS A 358 0.45 -11.45 18.23
N PHE A 359 1.49 -12.10 17.73
CA PHE A 359 2.11 -11.75 16.45
C PHE A 359 1.16 -11.94 15.27
N PHE A 360 0.48 -13.10 15.19
CA PHE A 360 -0.42 -13.37 14.07
C PHE A 360 -1.71 -12.55 14.13
N ILE A 361 -2.23 -12.22 15.29
CA ILE A 361 -3.33 -11.26 15.44
C ILE A 361 -2.91 -9.88 14.92
N MET A 362 -1.71 -9.42 15.25
CA MET A 362 -1.16 -8.16 14.75
C MET A 362 -1.08 -8.18 13.22
N ILE A 363 -0.52 -9.21 12.63
CA ILE A 363 -0.40 -9.36 11.16
C ILE A 363 -1.77 -9.34 10.48
N ILE A 364 -2.74 -10.08 11.01
CA ILE A 364 -4.11 -10.12 10.46
C ILE A 364 -4.75 -8.74 10.50
N LEU A 365 -4.68 -8.04 11.63
CA LEU A 365 -5.30 -6.72 11.75
C LEU A 365 -4.66 -5.67 10.86
N LEU A 366 -3.33 -5.66 10.75
CA LEU A 366 -2.62 -4.77 9.81
C LEU A 366 -3.03 -5.03 8.35
N GLY A 367 -3.12 -6.28 7.98
CA GLY A 367 -3.54 -6.66 6.63
C GLY A 367 -5.00 -6.34 6.34
N LEU A 368 -5.89 -6.56 7.30
CA LEU A 368 -7.32 -6.24 7.17
C LEU A 368 -7.55 -4.75 6.93
N ASP A 369 -6.89 -3.87 7.67
CA ASP A 369 -7.03 -2.42 7.48
C ASP A 369 -6.67 -1.99 6.06
N THR A 370 -5.56 -2.47 5.53
CA THR A 370 -5.15 -2.19 4.15
C THR A 370 -6.16 -2.74 3.14
N GLN A 371 -6.67 -3.94 3.36
CA GLN A 371 -7.67 -4.56 2.49
C GLN A 371 -8.99 -3.80 2.49
N PHE A 372 -9.50 -3.40 3.66
CA PHE A 372 -10.74 -2.62 3.78
C PHE A 372 -10.64 -1.32 2.99
N VAL A 373 -9.56 -0.61 3.16
CA VAL A 373 -9.39 0.71 2.55
C VAL A 373 -9.20 0.58 1.05
N SER A 374 -8.48 -0.42 0.56
CA SER A 374 -8.33 -0.68 -0.87
C SER A 374 -9.67 -1.02 -1.52
N MET A 375 -10.48 -1.86 -0.89
CA MET A 375 -11.82 -2.20 -1.37
C MET A 375 -12.75 -0.98 -1.34
N GLU A 376 -12.71 -0.18 -0.29
CA GLU A 376 -13.49 1.05 -0.17
C GLU A 376 -13.10 2.06 -1.27
N ALA A 377 -11.80 2.19 -1.55
CA ALA A 377 -11.31 3.06 -2.60
C ALA A 377 -11.83 2.67 -3.99
N VAL A 378 -11.75 1.39 -4.34
CA VAL A 378 -12.26 0.88 -5.62
C VAL A 378 -13.79 1.03 -5.70
N THR A 379 -14.50 0.67 -4.65
CA THR A 379 -15.96 0.76 -4.59
C THR A 379 -16.43 2.21 -4.75
N THR A 380 -15.84 3.12 -4.01
CA THR A 380 -16.18 4.56 -4.09
C THR A 380 -15.88 5.13 -5.46
N SER A 381 -14.73 4.79 -6.04
CA SER A 381 -14.36 5.28 -7.37
C SER A 381 -15.34 4.83 -8.45
N VAL A 382 -15.78 3.57 -8.41
CA VAL A 382 -16.78 3.04 -9.35
C VAL A 382 -18.16 3.64 -9.09
N MET A 383 -18.56 3.81 -7.83
CA MET A 383 -19.85 4.42 -7.49
C MET A 383 -19.94 5.89 -7.91
N ASP A 384 -18.85 6.65 -7.78
CA ASP A 384 -18.80 8.03 -8.24
C ASP A 384 -18.81 8.15 -9.77
N LEU A 385 -18.33 7.13 -10.45
CA LEU A 385 -18.38 7.06 -11.91
C LEU A 385 -19.81 6.81 -12.43
N PHE A 386 -20.60 6.00 -11.72
CA PHE A 386 -22.00 5.67 -12.07
C PHE A 386 -22.97 5.96 -10.92
N PRO A 387 -23.13 7.23 -10.49
CA PRO A 387 -23.92 7.55 -9.30
C PRO A 387 -25.41 7.26 -9.47
N MET A 388 -25.96 7.39 -10.68
CA MET A 388 -27.38 7.17 -10.97
C MET A 388 -27.82 5.71 -10.85
N ILE A 389 -26.87 4.79 -11.01
CA ILE A 389 -27.13 3.34 -11.00
C ILE A 389 -26.78 2.75 -9.63
N LEU A 390 -25.61 3.09 -9.09
CA LEU A 390 -25.02 2.41 -7.94
C LEU A 390 -25.36 3.04 -6.58
N ARG A 391 -25.75 4.31 -6.54
CA ARG A 391 -26.14 4.99 -5.28
C ARG A 391 -27.59 4.80 -4.88
N ARG A 392 -28.32 3.92 -5.53
CA ARG A 392 -29.69 3.56 -5.11
C ARG A 392 -29.64 2.66 -3.88
N GLU A 393 -30.70 2.68 -3.10
CA GLU A 393 -30.85 1.85 -1.90
C GLU A 393 -30.60 0.36 -2.19
N GLY A 394 -29.75 -0.29 -1.39
CA GLY A 394 -29.41 -1.71 -1.50
C GLY A 394 -28.46 -2.09 -2.63
N ARG A 395 -28.11 -1.19 -3.55
CA ARG A 395 -27.22 -1.52 -4.68
C ARG A 395 -25.74 -1.51 -4.33
N ARG A 396 -25.36 -0.71 -3.36
CA ARG A 396 -23.99 -0.71 -2.85
C ARG A 396 -23.60 -2.08 -2.29
N GLU A 397 -24.45 -2.64 -1.45
CA GLU A 397 -24.22 -3.94 -0.82
C GLU A 397 -24.12 -5.07 -1.85
N ILE A 398 -24.98 -5.04 -2.87
CA ILE A 398 -24.95 -6.00 -3.97
C ILE A 398 -23.65 -5.86 -4.79
N PHE A 399 -23.23 -4.63 -5.08
CA PHE A 399 -22.00 -4.37 -5.80
C PHE A 399 -20.76 -4.89 -5.05
N ILE A 400 -20.67 -4.62 -3.76
CA ILE A 400 -19.58 -5.11 -2.91
C ILE A 400 -19.59 -6.64 -2.84
N LEU A 401 -20.75 -7.27 -2.73
CA LEU A 401 -20.87 -8.72 -2.73
C LEU A 401 -20.38 -9.32 -4.04
N LEU A 402 -20.77 -8.77 -5.19
CA LEU A 402 -20.31 -9.20 -6.50
C LEU A 402 -18.80 -8.99 -6.66
N PHE A 403 -18.27 -7.90 -6.18
CA PHE A 403 -16.84 -7.62 -6.18
C PHE A 403 -16.06 -8.66 -5.37
N CYS A 404 -16.50 -8.95 -4.14
CA CYS A 404 -15.90 -9.98 -3.29
C CYS A 404 -15.94 -11.36 -3.94
N LEU A 405 -17.09 -11.75 -4.51
CA LEU A 405 -17.23 -13.04 -5.19
C LEU A 405 -16.32 -13.13 -6.43
N THR A 406 -16.21 -12.08 -7.20
CA THR A 406 -15.34 -12.06 -8.39
C THR A 406 -13.87 -12.20 -7.99
N CYS A 407 -13.42 -11.45 -7.01
CA CYS A 407 -12.05 -11.57 -6.48
C CYS A 407 -11.79 -12.96 -5.90
N PHE A 408 -12.73 -13.50 -5.13
CA PHE A 408 -12.63 -14.84 -4.56
C PHE A 408 -12.50 -15.92 -5.64
N LEU A 409 -13.30 -15.87 -6.69
CA LEU A 409 -13.21 -16.81 -7.81
C LEU A 409 -11.85 -16.73 -8.53
N GLY A 410 -11.32 -15.53 -8.71
CA GLY A 410 -9.98 -15.34 -9.29
C GLY A 410 -8.84 -15.85 -8.41
N GLN A 411 -9.07 -16.06 -7.11
CA GLN A 411 -8.07 -16.49 -6.16
C GLN A 411 -7.97 -18.02 -5.97
N PHE A 412 -8.87 -18.79 -6.56
CA PHE A 412 -8.81 -20.26 -6.42
C PHE A 412 -7.44 -20.83 -6.83
N ILE A 413 -6.83 -20.26 -7.86
CA ILE A 413 -5.51 -20.69 -8.33
C ILE A 413 -4.40 -20.40 -7.30
N MET A 414 -4.56 -19.36 -6.47
CA MET A 414 -3.56 -18.98 -5.47
C MET A 414 -3.58 -19.83 -4.21
N VAL A 415 -4.63 -20.59 -3.97
CA VAL A 415 -4.74 -21.52 -2.83
C VAL A 415 -4.47 -22.98 -3.22
N THR A 416 -3.95 -23.20 -4.40
CA THR A 416 -3.49 -24.51 -4.89
C THR A 416 -2.04 -24.80 -4.49
N GLU A 417 -1.55 -25.99 -4.78
CA GLU A 417 -0.15 -26.37 -4.52
C GLU A 417 0.87 -25.52 -5.28
N GLY A 418 0.54 -25.07 -6.48
CA GLY A 418 1.35 -24.12 -7.27
C GLY A 418 0.96 -22.66 -7.10
N GLY A 419 0.06 -22.35 -6.19
CA GLY A 419 -0.51 -21.01 -6.02
C GLY A 419 0.49 -19.94 -5.61
N ILE A 420 1.52 -20.26 -4.87
CA ILE A 420 2.55 -19.30 -4.46
C ILE A 420 3.31 -18.70 -5.65
N TYR A 421 3.49 -19.44 -6.72
CA TYR A 421 4.15 -18.94 -7.93
C TYR A 421 3.28 -17.88 -8.63
N VAL A 422 1.99 -18.12 -8.72
CA VAL A 422 1.03 -17.15 -9.26
C VAL A 422 0.93 -15.92 -8.35
N PHE A 423 0.86 -16.12 -7.05
CA PHE A 423 0.86 -15.06 -6.05
C PHE A 423 2.07 -14.13 -6.21
N GLN A 424 3.27 -14.70 -6.32
CA GLN A 424 4.49 -13.92 -6.48
C GLN A 424 4.54 -13.19 -7.81
N LEU A 425 4.01 -13.79 -8.87
CA LEU A 425 3.90 -13.14 -10.18
C LEU A 425 3.02 -11.88 -10.11
N PHE A 426 1.87 -11.97 -9.46
CA PHE A 426 0.99 -10.80 -9.22
C PHE A 426 1.67 -9.73 -8.36
N ASP A 427 2.27 -10.13 -7.26
CA ASP A 427 2.95 -9.20 -6.36
C ASP A 427 4.06 -8.44 -7.07
N TYR A 428 4.89 -9.13 -7.82
CA TYR A 428 6.05 -8.53 -8.48
C TYR A 428 5.69 -7.67 -9.70
N TYR A 429 4.84 -8.15 -10.60
CA TYR A 429 4.55 -7.47 -11.87
C TYR A 429 3.34 -6.55 -11.82
N ALA A 430 2.23 -6.98 -11.23
CA ALA A 430 1.00 -6.21 -11.24
C ALA A 430 1.02 -5.02 -10.28
N CYS A 431 1.64 -5.16 -9.12
CA CYS A 431 1.64 -4.18 -8.03
C CYS A 431 3.04 -3.67 -7.68
N ASN A 432 4.03 -3.95 -8.51
CA ASN A 432 5.42 -3.53 -8.28
C ASN A 432 5.56 -2.01 -8.28
N GLY A 433 6.58 -1.55 -7.53
CA GLY A 433 6.98 -0.15 -7.46
C GLY A 433 7.21 0.55 -8.82
N ALA A 434 7.60 -0.18 -9.88
CA ALA A 434 7.75 0.37 -11.23
C ALA A 434 6.46 0.97 -11.79
N CYS A 435 5.31 0.29 -11.62
CA CYS A 435 4.00 0.81 -12.04
C CYS A 435 3.63 2.07 -11.24
N VAL A 436 3.83 2.05 -9.94
CA VAL A 436 3.53 3.19 -9.07
C VAL A 436 4.47 4.36 -9.33
N LEU A 437 5.75 4.11 -9.61
CA LEU A 437 6.71 5.14 -10.02
C LEU A 437 6.27 5.84 -11.31
N PHE A 438 5.81 5.08 -12.30
CA PHE A 438 5.28 5.63 -13.53
C PHE A 438 4.07 6.54 -13.28
N LEU A 439 3.13 6.09 -12.46
CA LEU A 439 1.98 6.91 -12.09
C LEU A 439 2.39 8.17 -11.32
N SER A 440 3.35 8.08 -10.41
CA SER A 440 3.83 9.24 -9.64
C SER A 440 4.50 10.29 -10.50
N VAL A 441 5.21 9.88 -11.55
CA VAL A 441 5.80 10.81 -12.54
C VAL A 441 4.70 11.63 -13.21
N PHE A 442 3.69 10.97 -13.75
CA PHE A 442 2.61 11.65 -14.45
C PHE A 442 1.73 12.48 -13.52
N GLU A 443 1.44 11.98 -12.33
CA GLU A 443 0.71 12.74 -11.31
C GLU A 443 1.40 14.04 -10.95
N SER A 444 2.68 14.00 -10.62
CA SER A 444 3.44 15.20 -10.26
C SER A 444 3.62 16.15 -11.43
N LEU A 445 3.84 15.66 -12.65
CA LEU A 445 3.91 16.51 -13.83
C LEU A 445 2.60 17.19 -14.14
N VAL A 446 1.48 16.47 -14.09
CA VAL A 446 0.15 17.05 -14.37
C VAL A 446 -0.21 18.10 -13.34
N MET A 447 -0.08 17.80 -12.06
CA MET A 447 -0.48 18.72 -10.99
C MET A 447 0.52 19.87 -10.78
N GLY A 448 1.80 19.65 -11.06
CA GLY A 448 2.81 20.69 -10.95
C GLY A 448 2.86 21.66 -12.13
N TRP A 449 2.61 21.18 -13.34
CA TRP A 449 2.78 21.98 -14.57
C TRP A 449 1.49 22.28 -15.32
N ILE A 450 0.63 21.28 -15.54
CA ILE A 450 -0.61 21.46 -16.32
C ILE A 450 -1.67 22.15 -15.48
N PHE A 451 -2.02 21.58 -14.34
CA PHE A 451 -2.97 22.21 -13.41
C PHE A 451 -2.36 23.44 -12.75
N GLY A 452 -1.11 23.35 -12.34
CA GLY A 452 -0.34 24.40 -11.72
C GLY A 452 -0.22 24.26 -10.20
N ALA A 453 1.03 24.21 -9.71
CA ALA A 453 1.31 24.12 -8.28
C ALA A 453 0.79 25.35 -7.50
N GLU A 454 0.77 26.53 -8.13
CA GLU A 454 0.26 27.76 -7.52
C GLU A 454 -1.25 27.69 -7.29
N ARG A 455 -2.01 27.15 -8.25
CA ARG A 455 -3.45 26.89 -8.06
C ARG A 455 -3.69 25.94 -6.89
N MET A 456 -2.89 24.90 -6.78
CA MET A 456 -3.00 23.95 -5.67
C MET A 456 -2.72 24.62 -4.33
N PHE A 457 -1.73 25.52 -4.27
CA PHE A 457 -1.43 26.31 -3.08
C PHE A 457 -2.59 27.24 -2.70
N ASP A 458 -3.19 27.92 -3.67
CA ASP A 458 -4.37 28.78 -3.45
C ASP A 458 -5.56 27.98 -2.94
N ILE A 459 -5.77 26.78 -3.47
CA ILE A 459 -6.83 25.85 -3.03
C ILE A 459 -6.58 25.38 -1.59
N ILE A 460 -5.38 24.97 -1.26
CA ILE A 460 -5.02 24.52 0.10
C ILE A 460 -5.15 25.69 1.09
N GLU A 461 -4.74 26.88 0.72
CA GLU A 461 -4.90 28.08 1.55
C GLU A 461 -6.38 28.41 1.81
N ASP A 462 -7.24 28.28 0.79
CA ASP A 462 -8.68 28.47 0.96
C ASP A 462 -9.30 27.42 1.88
N MET A 463 -8.93 26.15 1.74
CA MET A 463 -9.44 25.06 2.56
C MET A 463 -8.96 25.10 4.01
N THR A 464 -7.68 25.38 4.22
CA THR A 464 -7.01 25.24 5.52
C THR A 464 -6.75 26.55 6.24
N LYS A 465 -6.96 27.70 5.57
CA LYS A 465 -6.62 29.05 6.06
C LYS A 465 -5.11 29.27 6.32
N SER A 466 -4.27 28.38 5.86
CA SER A 466 -2.80 28.50 5.96
C SER A 466 -2.16 28.11 4.63
N ARG A 467 -1.15 28.89 4.20
CA ARG A 467 -0.42 28.60 2.97
C ARG A 467 0.67 27.56 3.26
N PRO A 468 0.78 26.47 2.46
CA PRO A 468 1.86 25.50 2.61
C PRO A 468 3.24 26.13 2.41
N ASN A 469 4.27 25.50 2.95
CA ASN A 469 5.65 25.93 2.74
C ASN A 469 6.03 25.83 1.25
N TYR A 470 6.81 26.79 0.75
CA TYR A 470 7.26 26.83 -0.64
C TYR A 470 8.02 25.58 -1.11
N ILE A 471 8.61 24.82 -0.20
CA ILE A 471 9.27 23.55 -0.48
C ILE A 471 8.32 22.56 -1.19
N PHE A 472 7.04 22.51 -0.84
CA PHE A 472 6.06 21.66 -1.51
C PHE A 472 5.87 22.01 -2.99
N MET A 473 5.90 23.30 -3.33
CA MET A 473 5.86 23.74 -4.73
C MET A 473 7.09 23.28 -5.51
N LEU A 474 8.28 23.42 -4.94
CA LEU A 474 9.51 22.91 -5.53
C LEU A 474 9.48 21.40 -5.71
N CYS A 475 8.99 20.67 -4.71
CA CYS A 475 8.84 19.22 -4.79
C CYS A 475 7.88 18.82 -5.93
N TRP A 476 6.70 19.40 -6.01
CA TRP A 476 5.72 19.05 -7.04
C TRP A 476 6.17 19.40 -8.45
N LYS A 477 6.90 20.49 -8.61
CA LYS A 477 7.39 20.93 -9.94
C LYS A 477 8.64 20.20 -10.39
N TYR A 478 9.60 20.00 -9.52
CA TYR A 478 10.95 19.59 -9.92
C TYR A 478 11.46 18.32 -9.23
N LEU A 479 11.44 18.26 -7.91
CA LEU A 479 12.08 17.18 -7.16
C LEU A 479 11.36 15.84 -7.30
N THR A 480 10.06 15.80 -7.10
CA THR A 480 9.28 14.58 -7.18
C THR A 480 9.29 13.98 -8.59
N PRO A 481 9.05 14.74 -9.68
CA PRO A 481 9.16 14.21 -11.04
C PRO A 481 10.56 13.70 -11.35
N LEU A 482 11.59 14.45 -11.00
CA LEU A 482 12.98 14.07 -11.27
C LEU A 482 13.35 12.77 -10.55
N VAL A 483 13.09 12.69 -9.26
CA VAL A 483 13.41 11.51 -8.45
C VAL A 483 12.60 10.29 -8.93
N SER A 484 11.33 10.45 -9.24
CA SER A 484 10.48 9.38 -9.76
C SER A 484 10.94 8.87 -11.13
N VAL A 485 11.32 9.77 -12.05
CA VAL A 485 11.86 9.39 -13.37
C VAL A 485 13.18 8.64 -13.24
N VAL A 486 14.10 9.14 -12.43
CA VAL A 486 15.38 8.48 -12.20
C VAL A 486 15.18 7.10 -11.61
N SER A 487 14.33 6.97 -10.61
CA SER A 487 14.01 5.68 -10.00
C SER A 487 13.36 4.71 -10.97
N PHE A 488 12.43 5.18 -11.82
CA PHE A 488 11.79 4.35 -12.84
C PHE A 488 12.80 3.86 -13.89
N VAL A 489 13.66 4.73 -14.39
CA VAL A 489 14.69 4.36 -15.36
C VAL A 489 15.68 3.37 -14.76
N CYS A 490 16.14 3.60 -13.53
CA CYS A 490 17.00 2.65 -12.83
C CYS A 490 16.32 1.29 -12.63
N SER A 491 15.03 1.28 -12.30
CA SER A 491 14.23 0.05 -12.18
C SER A 491 14.17 -0.74 -13.50
N MET A 492 14.09 -0.06 -14.63
CA MET A 492 14.08 -0.70 -15.95
C MET A 492 15.48 -1.18 -16.39
N VAL A 493 16.52 -0.39 -16.13
CA VAL A 493 17.90 -0.75 -16.49
C VAL A 493 18.44 -1.92 -15.67
N GLU A 494 18.17 -1.93 -14.38
CA GLU A 494 18.58 -3.00 -13.45
C GLU A 494 17.53 -4.11 -13.31
N TYR A 495 16.64 -4.23 -14.28
CA TYR A 495 15.64 -5.29 -14.27
C TYR A 495 16.26 -6.69 -14.20
N THR A 496 15.86 -7.45 -13.19
CA THR A 496 16.20 -8.86 -13.05
C THR A 496 14.92 -9.68 -13.16
N PRO A 497 14.90 -10.75 -13.98
CA PRO A 497 13.74 -11.63 -14.04
C PRO A 497 13.38 -12.21 -12.67
N LEU A 498 12.09 -12.31 -12.39
CA LEU A 498 11.61 -12.86 -11.13
C LEU A 498 12.03 -14.32 -10.98
N THR A 499 12.58 -14.68 -9.84
CA THR A 499 12.90 -16.04 -9.46
C THR A 499 12.27 -16.37 -8.11
N PHE A 500 11.83 -17.61 -7.92
CA PHE A 500 11.29 -18.07 -6.64
C PHE A 500 12.38 -18.75 -5.82
N ASN A 501 12.60 -18.29 -4.59
CA ASN A 501 13.62 -18.81 -3.66
C ASN A 501 15.02 -18.99 -4.27
N ARG A 502 15.38 -18.20 -5.27
CA ARG A 502 16.68 -18.22 -5.98
C ARG A 502 16.98 -19.48 -6.78
N TRP A 503 16.13 -20.52 -6.73
CA TRP A 503 16.36 -21.76 -7.46
C TRP A 503 15.39 -22.01 -8.62
N TYR A 504 14.16 -21.50 -8.54
CA TYR A 504 13.13 -21.68 -9.56
C TYR A 504 13.11 -20.51 -10.55
N VAL A 505 13.28 -20.80 -11.82
CA VAL A 505 13.14 -19.84 -12.93
C VAL A 505 11.81 -20.10 -13.62
N TYR A 506 10.99 -19.05 -13.73
CA TYR A 506 9.70 -19.14 -14.40
C TYR A 506 9.85 -19.46 -15.89
N PRO A 507 8.90 -20.16 -16.51
CA PRO A 507 8.86 -20.31 -17.95
C PRO A 507 8.57 -18.98 -18.67
N ASP A 508 8.95 -18.87 -19.93
CA ASP A 508 8.83 -17.62 -20.69
C ASP A 508 7.40 -17.10 -20.77
N TRP A 509 6.40 -18.00 -20.87
CA TRP A 509 4.99 -17.62 -20.89
C TRP A 509 4.55 -16.95 -19.57
N ALA A 510 5.12 -17.33 -18.44
CA ALA A 510 4.83 -16.71 -17.15
C ALA A 510 5.39 -15.28 -17.09
N TYR A 511 6.59 -15.05 -17.59
CA TYR A 511 7.13 -13.70 -17.73
C TYR A 511 6.31 -12.83 -18.67
N ALA A 512 5.85 -13.39 -19.78
CA ALA A 512 4.96 -12.68 -20.70
C ALA A 512 3.64 -12.30 -20.04
N LEU A 513 3.05 -13.19 -19.24
CA LEU A 513 1.84 -12.90 -18.47
C LEU A 513 2.09 -11.80 -17.43
N GLY A 514 3.21 -11.85 -16.73
CA GLY A 514 3.61 -10.82 -15.76
C GLY A 514 3.74 -9.44 -16.41
N TRP A 515 4.43 -9.34 -17.52
CA TRP A 515 4.56 -8.10 -18.28
C TRP A 515 3.22 -7.61 -18.85
N LEU A 516 2.34 -8.52 -19.26
CA LEU A 516 0.98 -8.16 -19.68
C LEU A 516 0.21 -7.49 -18.53
N LEU A 517 0.30 -8.03 -17.32
CA LEU A 517 -0.30 -7.43 -16.12
C LEU A 517 0.28 -6.05 -15.81
N ALA A 518 1.60 -5.90 -15.89
CA ALA A 518 2.26 -4.61 -15.66
C ALA A 518 1.84 -3.56 -16.70
N LEU A 519 1.84 -3.92 -17.96
CA LEU A 519 1.48 -3.02 -19.06
C LEU A 519 -0.01 -2.68 -19.08
N SER A 520 -0.88 -3.53 -18.56
CA SER A 520 -2.33 -3.27 -18.51
C SER A 520 -2.68 -1.98 -17.76
N SER A 521 -1.97 -1.66 -16.70
CA SER A 521 -2.15 -0.42 -15.95
C SER A 521 -1.36 0.75 -16.55
N ILE A 522 -0.12 0.54 -16.96
CA ILE A 522 0.75 1.60 -17.49
C ILE A 522 0.18 2.20 -18.78
N VAL A 523 -0.32 1.37 -19.69
CA VAL A 523 -0.87 1.81 -21.00
C VAL A 523 -2.12 2.67 -20.84
N LEU A 524 -2.87 2.55 -19.76
CA LEU A 524 -4.09 3.36 -19.53
C LEU A 524 -3.81 4.86 -19.47
N VAL A 525 -2.66 5.26 -18.97
CA VAL A 525 -2.32 6.69 -18.84
C VAL A 525 -2.14 7.35 -20.21
N PRO A 526 -1.17 6.93 -21.05
CA PRO A 526 -1.01 7.52 -22.39
C PRO A 526 -2.17 7.17 -23.32
N GLY A 527 -2.73 5.96 -23.22
CA GLY A 527 -3.83 5.51 -24.04
C GLY A 527 -5.09 6.32 -23.85
N TRP A 528 -5.46 6.64 -22.64
CA TRP A 528 -6.61 7.50 -22.35
C TRP A 528 -6.39 8.93 -22.87
N ALA A 529 -5.21 9.50 -22.63
CA ALA A 529 -4.86 10.82 -23.10
C ALA A 529 -4.96 10.94 -24.64
N LEU A 530 -4.37 9.98 -25.35
CA LEU A 530 -4.43 9.94 -26.81
C LEU A 530 -5.85 9.69 -27.32
N GLY A 531 -6.60 8.79 -26.70
CA GLY A 531 -8.00 8.52 -27.06
C GLY A 531 -8.87 9.76 -26.92
N GLN A 532 -8.73 10.53 -25.86
CA GLN A 532 -9.46 11.78 -25.65
C GLN A 532 -9.06 12.87 -26.66
N LEU A 533 -7.77 12.98 -26.98
CA LEU A 533 -7.29 13.93 -27.99
C LEU A 533 -7.81 13.61 -29.38
N PHE A 534 -7.89 12.33 -29.78
CA PHE A 534 -8.37 11.94 -31.09
C PHE A 534 -9.90 11.93 -31.20
N ALA A 535 -10.61 11.65 -30.13
CA ALA A 535 -12.07 11.61 -30.10
C ALA A 535 -12.74 13.00 -30.07
N GLY A 536 -12.01 14.06 -29.71
CA GLY A 536 -12.53 15.42 -29.61
C GLY A 536 -12.81 16.07 -30.96
N LYS A 537 -13.63 17.11 -30.95
CA LYS A 537 -13.95 17.96 -32.13
C LYS A 537 -13.13 19.23 -32.10
N GLY A 538 -12.68 19.72 -33.24
CA GLY A 538 -11.91 20.95 -33.38
C GLY A 538 -10.43 20.72 -33.67
N SER A 539 -9.60 21.76 -33.57
CA SER A 539 -8.14 21.63 -33.75
C SER A 539 -7.48 20.95 -32.54
N LEU A 540 -6.34 20.31 -32.74
CA LEU A 540 -5.56 19.67 -31.67
C LEU A 540 -5.26 20.63 -30.50
N LYS A 541 -4.95 21.89 -30.82
CA LYS A 541 -4.67 22.92 -29.82
C LYS A 541 -5.88 23.27 -28.96
N GLN A 542 -7.07 23.33 -29.58
CA GLN A 542 -8.33 23.57 -28.86
C GLN A 542 -8.71 22.39 -27.98
N ARG A 543 -8.56 21.17 -28.48
CA ARG A 543 -8.80 19.94 -27.70
C ARG A 543 -7.88 19.85 -26.50
N TRP A 544 -6.60 20.12 -26.69
CA TRP A 544 -5.62 20.14 -25.61
C TRP A 544 -6.00 21.15 -24.52
N ARG A 545 -6.31 22.37 -24.91
CA ARG A 545 -6.75 23.42 -23.96
C ARG A 545 -7.99 23.00 -23.18
N HIS A 546 -8.97 22.43 -23.87
CA HIS A 546 -10.21 21.98 -23.23
C HIS A 546 -9.96 20.85 -22.25
N LEU A 547 -9.16 19.85 -22.63
CA LEU A 547 -8.85 18.70 -21.79
C LEU A 547 -7.92 19.02 -20.61
N CYS A 548 -7.12 20.07 -20.72
CA CYS A 548 -6.25 20.53 -19.62
C CYS A 548 -6.92 21.56 -18.70
N SER A 549 -8.16 21.95 -18.98
CA SER A 549 -8.88 22.91 -18.15
C SER A 549 -9.65 22.21 -17.03
N PRO A 550 -9.61 22.72 -15.79
CA PRO A 550 -10.42 22.19 -14.70
C PRO A 550 -11.91 22.46 -14.93
N ASP A 551 -12.76 21.66 -14.29
CA ASP A 551 -14.20 21.82 -14.32
C ASP A 551 -14.61 23.19 -13.71
N PRO A 552 -15.40 24.01 -14.42
CA PRO A 552 -15.88 25.31 -13.90
C PRO A 552 -16.81 25.18 -12.69
N GLU A 553 -17.41 24.01 -12.45
CA GLU A 553 -18.31 23.77 -11.32
C GLU A 553 -17.55 23.53 -9.98
N LEU A 554 -16.22 23.43 -10.01
CA LEU A 554 -15.42 23.29 -8.81
C LEU A 554 -15.54 24.53 -7.90
N PRO A 555 -15.43 24.37 -6.56
CA PRO A 555 -15.48 25.50 -5.63
C PRO A 555 -14.44 26.57 -5.96
N LEU A 556 -14.86 27.82 -6.01
CA LEU A 556 -13.97 28.95 -6.24
C LEU A 556 -13.20 29.27 -4.96
N THR A 557 -11.93 29.58 -5.08
CA THR A 557 -11.11 30.06 -3.96
C THR A 557 -11.49 31.51 -3.59
N CYS A 558 -11.15 31.93 -2.37
CA CYS A 558 -11.38 33.33 -1.93
C CYS A 558 -10.77 34.36 -2.90
N LYS A 559 -9.60 34.04 -3.45
CA LYS A 559 -8.90 34.87 -4.42
C LYS A 559 -9.68 34.99 -5.74
N GLN A 560 -10.15 33.88 -6.28
CA GLN A 560 -10.97 33.86 -7.50
C GLN A 560 -12.30 34.59 -7.31
N ARG A 561 -12.94 34.44 -6.15
CA ARG A 561 -14.17 35.16 -5.80
C ARG A 561 -13.94 36.68 -5.72
N ALA A 562 -12.80 37.09 -5.17
CA ALA A 562 -12.42 38.51 -5.11
C ALA A 562 -12.17 39.08 -6.51
N GLU A 563 -11.42 38.37 -7.36
CA GLU A 563 -11.17 38.76 -8.75
C GLU A 563 -12.47 38.87 -9.57
N MET A 564 -13.40 37.93 -9.40
CA MET A 564 -14.70 37.97 -10.06
C MET A 564 -15.53 39.20 -9.61
N LYS A 565 -15.53 39.50 -8.30
CA LYS A 565 -16.23 40.69 -7.80
C LYS A 565 -15.63 41.98 -8.35
N GLU A 566 -14.31 42.06 -8.43
CA GLU A 566 -13.61 43.23 -8.99
C GLU A 566 -13.92 43.39 -10.47
N THR A 567 -13.92 42.29 -11.25
CA THR A 567 -14.26 42.28 -12.67
C THR A 567 -15.71 42.69 -12.90
N THR A 568 -16.65 42.17 -12.09
CA THR A 568 -18.08 42.56 -12.18
C THR A 568 -18.28 44.02 -11.84
N PHE A 569 -17.63 44.51 -10.77
CA PHE A 569 -17.69 45.91 -10.37
C PHE A 569 -17.15 46.85 -11.47
N THR A 570 -16.03 46.47 -12.11
CA THR A 570 -15.42 47.23 -13.21
C THR A 570 -16.35 47.27 -14.42
N ALA A 571 -16.97 46.12 -14.78
CA ALA A 571 -17.94 46.08 -15.88
C ALA A 571 -19.19 46.93 -15.61
N GLU A 572 -19.75 46.88 -14.38
CA GLU A 572 -20.88 47.72 -13.97
C GLU A 572 -20.52 49.21 -14.00
N MET A 573 -19.29 49.57 -13.59
CA MET A 573 -18.81 50.95 -13.67
C MET A 573 -18.63 51.41 -15.11
N GLU A 574 -18.11 50.56 -16.01
CA GLU A 574 -18.01 50.88 -17.43
C GLU A 574 -19.38 51.08 -18.09
N ASP A 575 -20.35 50.23 -17.75
CA ASP A 575 -21.74 50.38 -18.24
C ASP A 575 -22.42 51.62 -17.70
N LEU A 576 -22.19 52.00 -16.44
CA LEU A 576 -22.67 53.25 -15.85
C LEU A 576 -22.03 54.49 -16.50
N VAL A 577 -20.75 54.42 -16.83
CA VAL A 577 -20.05 55.50 -17.54
C VAL A 577 -20.59 55.64 -18.96
N ARG A 578 -20.86 54.55 -19.67
CA ARG A 578 -21.47 54.57 -21.01
C ARG A 578 -22.86 55.14 -20.97
N ALA A 579 -23.69 54.71 -20.00
CA ALA A 579 -25.06 55.23 -19.85
C ALA A 579 -25.16 56.74 -19.49
N ASN A 580 -24.09 57.34 -18.95
CA ASN A 580 -24.01 58.75 -18.64
C ASN A 580 -23.42 59.59 -19.78
N ILE A 581 -22.92 58.98 -20.86
CA ILE A 581 -22.34 59.66 -22.02
C ILE A 581 -23.35 59.71 -23.18
N ASP A 582 -24.38 58.85 -23.21
CA ASP A 582 -25.52 58.91 -24.12
C ASP A 582 -26.64 59.74 -23.51
#